data_d0bcc84ff403a8b849cc0311f086e9d7
#
_entry.id   d0bcc84ff403a8b849cc0311f086e9d7
#
_cell.length_a   1.000
_cell.length_b   1.000
_cell.length_c   1.000
_cell.angle_alpha   90.00
_cell.angle_beta   90.00
_cell.angle_gamma   90.00
#
_symmetry.space_group_name_H-M   'P 1'
#
loop_
_entity.id
_entity.type
_entity.pdbx_description
1 polymer ?
#
loop_
_entity_poly.entity_id
_entity_poly.type
_entity_poly.pdbx_seq_one_letter_code
_entity_poly.pdbx_strand_id
1 'polypeptide(L)'
;MIQQRNCRIWLAFVPVILAIALLAGCAAKTANLWGDPKTGLILQYRMPENQVLKYQGSGGMTLNFEVMGQVMEVEADETLAFTVKSKGLKENNYHLQIIIDSMSMKIATPQGDLVPDLSPVEGKSFDMTFSPIGEEKDVSAAESIQYEVEPETLYNMASKFQAVFPDFAGRPVKIGDTWTTKATITEGTNKSETRINLDILNTLEGFETVDGMECVRIKAEFTGTVEGTSEPEPGVELVSEGEVKGTDIWYFAYKEGIFVKTVSNGTADIIATASIQGISIPMKREFNSEMVLVK
;
A
#
# COMPACT_ATOMS: atom_id res chain seq x y z
N MET A 1 94.03 -16.53 3.01
CA MET A 1 93.81 -15.75 1.79
C MET A 1 92.66 -16.42 1.03
N ILE A 2 91.67 -15.62 0.58
CA ILE A 2 90.56 -16.07 -0.27
C ILE A 2 89.33 -16.51 0.58
N GLN A 3 88.38 -15.78 0.78
CA GLN A 3 87.43 -14.90 0.13
C GLN A 3 86.00 -15.40 0.46
N GLN A 4 85.44 -14.76 1.48
CA GLN A 4 83.99 -14.83 1.74
C GLN A 4 83.32 -13.82 0.81
N ARG A 5 82.51 -14.30 -0.12
CA ARG A 5 81.52 -13.48 -0.83
C ARG A 5 80.38 -14.38 -1.32
N ASN A 6 79.17 -13.90 -1.09
CA ASN A 6 77.88 -14.35 -1.67
C ASN A 6 77.02 -15.31 -0.82
N CYS A 7 76.45 -14.75 0.25
CA CYS A 7 75.29 -15.33 0.84
C CYS A 7 74.40 -14.21 1.44
N ARG A 8 74.06 -13.19 0.66
CA ARG A 8 73.20 -12.06 1.16
C ARG A 8 72.07 -11.65 0.22
N ILE A 9 71.71 -12.40 -0.78
CA ILE A 9 70.69 -11.99 -1.77
C ILE A 9 69.36 -12.82 -1.68
N TRP A 10 69.28 -13.87 -0.89
CA TRP A 10 68.12 -14.76 -0.86
C TRP A 10 67.13 -14.48 0.26
N LEU A 11 67.38 -13.52 1.13
CA LEU A 11 66.48 -13.21 2.28
C LEU A 11 65.57 -12.03 2.04
N ALA A 12 65.61 -11.35 0.88
CA ALA A 12 64.79 -10.16 0.59
C ALA A 12 63.52 -10.43 -0.21
N PHE A 13 63.32 -11.65 -0.77
CA PHE A 13 62.16 -11.97 -1.63
C PHE A 13 61.02 -12.70 -0.92
N VAL A 14 61.20 -13.25 0.28
CA VAL A 14 60.20 -14.02 0.98
C VAL A 14 59.07 -13.12 1.60
N PRO A 15 59.32 -11.90 2.11
CA PRO A 15 58.26 -11.09 2.71
C PRO A 15 57.30 -10.44 1.69
N VAL A 16 57.69 -10.29 0.42
CA VAL A 16 56.84 -9.64 -0.59
C VAL A 16 55.75 -10.59 -1.11
N ILE A 17 56.00 -11.88 -1.18
CA ILE A 17 55.03 -12.89 -1.64
C ILE A 17 53.98 -13.13 -0.52
N LEU A 18 54.37 -13.02 0.75
CA LEU A 18 53.41 -13.18 1.87
C LEU A 18 52.47 -11.99 2.04
N ALA A 19 52.88 -10.77 1.62
CA ALA A 19 52.04 -9.58 1.67
C ALA A 19 50.97 -9.53 0.57
N ILE A 20 51.21 -10.17 -0.59
CA ILE A 20 50.24 -10.25 -1.70
C ILE A 20 49.15 -11.29 -1.40
N ALA A 21 49.44 -12.35 -0.64
CA ALA A 21 48.49 -13.37 -0.26
C ALA A 21 47.45 -12.87 0.80
N LEU A 22 47.76 -11.80 1.53
CA LEU A 22 46.83 -11.21 2.54
C LEU A 22 45.87 -10.18 1.96
N LEU A 23 46.08 -9.74 0.70
CA LEU A 23 45.14 -8.82 0.02
C LEU A 23 44.08 -9.55 -0.84
N ALA A 24 44.17 -10.88 -0.97
CA ALA A 24 43.19 -11.70 -1.68
C ALA A 24 42.05 -12.25 -0.77
N GLY A 25 41.95 -11.78 0.46
CA GLY A 25 40.95 -12.23 1.43
C GLY A 25 39.97 -11.17 1.78
N CYS A 26 38.71 -11.43 1.45
CA CYS A 26 37.49 -10.76 1.80
C CYS A 26 36.98 -9.70 0.81
N ALA A 27 36.72 -10.11 -0.41
CA ALA A 27 35.47 -9.70 -1.00
C ALA A 27 34.37 -10.43 -0.20
N ALA A 28 33.95 -9.86 0.93
CA ALA A 28 32.74 -10.28 1.59
C ALA A 28 31.66 -10.16 0.50
N LYS A 29 31.14 -11.31 0.03
CA LYS A 29 29.89 -11.31 -0.73
C LYS A 29 28.91 -10.59 0.17
N THR A 30 28.59 -9.35 -0.16
CA THR A 30 27.44 -8.66 0.42
C THR A 30 26.28 -9.63 0.19
N ALA A 31 25.79 -10.23 1.27
CA ALA A 31 24.67 -11.14 1.19
C ALA A 31 23.54 -10.36 0.51
N ASN A 32 23.04 -10.87 -0.63
CA ASN A 32 21.90 -10.29 -1.30
C ASN A 32 20.72 -10.35 -0.35
N LEU A 33 20.37 -9.22 0.26
CA LEU A 33 19.28 -9.12 1.24
C LEU A 33 17.91 -9.49 0.64
N TRP A 34 17.81 -9.46 -0.69
CA TRP A 34 16.58 -9.78 -1.44
C TRP A 34 16.55 -11.21 -2.00
N GLY A 35 17.57 -12.05 -1.72
CA GLY A 35 17.63 -13.41 -2.26
C GLY A 35 18.11 -13.49 -3.72
N ASP A 36 17.73 -14.53 -4.40
CA ASP A 36 18.10 -14.82 -5.80
C ASP A 36 16.82 -15.18 -6.58
N PRO A 37 16.58 -14.60 -7.77
CA PRO A 37 15.41 -14.94 -8.60
C PRO A 37 15.23 -16.43 -8.90
N LYS A 38 16.34 -17.21 -8.92
CA LYS A 38 16.30 -18.66 -9.17
C LYS A 38 15.98 -19.48 -7.93
N THR A 39 16.42 -19.05 -6.76
CA THR A 39 16.25 -19.78 -5.50
C THR A 39 15.10 -19.24 -4.64
N GLY A 40 14.68 -18.02 -4.87
CA GLY A 40 13.59 -17.32 -4.21
C GLY A 40 14.00 -15.92 -3.79
N LEU A 41 13.09 -14.97 -3.98
CA LEU A 41 13.21 -13.59 -3.53
C LEU A 41 12.61 -13.44 -2.14
N ILE A 42 13.25 -12.66 -1.30
CA ILE A 42 12.72 -12.21 -0.01
C ILE A 42 12.13 -10.83 -0.25
N LEU A 43 10.82 -10.75 -0.40
CA LEU A 43 10.10 -9.50 -0.57
C LEU A 43 9.88 -8.89 0.82
N GLN A 44 10.44 -7.71 1.03
CA GLN A 44 10.27 -6.96 2.27
C GLN A 44 10.58 -5.49 2.05
N TYR A 45 9.88 -4.65 2.78
CA TYR A 45 10.15 -3.22 2.82
C TYR A 45 11.48 -2.93 3.49
N ARG A 46 12.16 -1.88 3.02
CA ARG A 46 13.37 -1.32 3.62
C ARG A 46 13.22 0.18 3.63
N MET A 47 12.96 0.69 4.80
CA MET A 47 12.74 2.11 5.03
C MET A 47 13.74 2.61 6.08
N PRO A 48 15.01 2.87 5.69
CA PRO A 48 16.00 3.39 6.61
C PRO A 48 15.54 4.73 7.20
N GLU A 49 16.04 5.05 8.39
CA GLU A 49 15.73 6.31 9.04
C GLU A 49 16.03 7.52 8.14
N ASN A 50 15.14 8.50 8.16
CA ASN A 50 15.17 9.70 7.31
C ASN A 50 14.91 9.49 5.81
N GLN A 51 14.55 8.27 5.37
CA GLN A 51 14.05 8.09 4.01
C GLN A 51 12.73 8.83 3.83
N VAL A 52 12.60 9.50 2.69
CA VAL A 52 11.39 10.22 2.29
C VAL A 52 10.93 9.66 0.96
N LEU A 53 9.68 9.21 0.90
CA LEU A 53 9.01 8.74 -0.31
C LEU A 53 7.75 9.57 -0.51
N LYS A 54 7.46 9.93 -1.75
CA LYS A 54 6.23 10.67 -2.10
C LYS A 54 5.37 9.80 -3.00
N TYR A 55 4.10 9.73 -2.69
CA TYR A 55 3.11 9.00 -3.48
C TYR A 55 2.02 9.91 -3.97
N GLN A 56 1.52 9.59 -5.15
CA GLN A 56 0.33 10.20 -5.72
C GLN A 56 -0.64 9.11 -6.15
N GLY A 57 -1.86 9.19 -5.65
CA GLY A 57 -2.97 8.32 -6.00
C GLY A 57 -4.05 9.07 -6.76
N SER A 58 -4.75 8.36 -7.62
CA SER A 58 -6.01 8.78 -8.23
C SER A 58 -6.95 7.59 -8.27
N GLY A 59 -8.25 7.84 -8.14
CA GLY A 59 -9.26 6.78 -8.21
C GLY A 59 -10.59 7.33 -8.69
N GLY A 60 -11.35 6.45 -9.32
CA GLY A 60 -12.72 6.71 -9.73
C GLY A 60 -13.66 5.64 -9.18
N MET A 61 -14.89 6.02 -8.93
CA MET A 61 -15.95 5.14 -8.48
C MET A 61 -17.25 5.51 -9.18
N THR A 62 -18.00 4.51 -9.63
CA THR A 62 -19.38 4.64 -10.08
C THR A 62 -20.28 3.79 -9.20
N LEU A 63 -21.31 4.40 -8.61
CA LEU A 63 -22.32 3.73 -7.80
C LEU A 63 -23.68 3.84 -8.52
N ASN A 64 -24.25 2.68 -8.87
CA ASN A 64 -25.58 2.56 -9.46
C ASN A 64 -26.52 1.93 -8.44
N PHE A 65 -27.69 2.54 -8.24
CA PHE A 65 -28.77 2.01 -7.40
C PHE A 65 -30.14 2.39 -7.93
N GLU A 66 -31.15 1.63 -7.54
CA GLU A 66 -32.51 1.84 -7.99
C GLU A 66 -33.40 2.23 -6.80
N VAL A 67 -34.08 3.38 -6.90
CA VAL A 67 -35.05 3.83 -5.93
C VAL A 67 -36.39 4.15 -6.62
N MET A 68 -37.48 3.52 -6.19
CA MET A 68 -38.83 3.72 -6.75
C MET A 68 -38.91 3.53 -8.28
N GLY A 69 -38.13 2.59 -8.84
CA GLY A 69 -38.09 2.33 -10.27
C GLY A 69 -37.26 3.32 -11.09
N GLN A 70 -36.53 4.20 -10.45
CA GLN A 70 -35.59 5.12 -11.08
C GLN A 70 -34.15 4.66 -10.79
N VAL A 71 -33.35 4.49 -11.84
CA VAL A 71 -31.92 4.23 -11.72
C VAL A 71 -31.22 5.55 -11.44
N MET A 72 -30.46 5.56 -10.37
CA MET A 72 -29.61 6.68 -9.93
C MET A 72 -28.16 6.28 -10.11
N GLU A 73 -27.35 7.21 -10.62
CA GLU A 73 -25.91 7.04 -10.78
C GLU A 73 -25.19 8.15 -10.03
N VAL A 74 -24.16 7.76 -9.28
CA VAL A 74 -23.25 8.68 -8.61
C VAL A 74 -21.83 8.31 -9.04
N GLU A 75 -21.09 9.27 -9.55
CA GLU A 75 -19.68 9.12 -9.90
C GLU A 75 -18.84 9.92 -8.92
N ALA A 76 -17.70 9.39 -8.50
CA ALA A 76 -16.74 10.11 -7.68
C ALA A 76 -15.34 9.92 -8.23
N ASP A 77 -14.61 11.03 -8.37
CA ASP A 77 -13.19 11.05 -8.68
C ASP A 77 -12.43 11.62 -7.49
N GLU A 78 -11.32 11.00 -7.14
CA GLU A 78 -10.47 11.41 -6.03
C GLU A 78 -9.00 11.44 -6.44
N THR A 79 -8.25 12.40 -5.90
CA THR A 79 -6.79 12.37 -5.92
C THR A 79 -6.25 12.57 -4.51
N LEU A 80 -5.16 11.88 -4.19
CA LEU A 80 -4.46 11.99 -2.91
C LEU A 80 -2.95 11.97 -3.15
N ALA A 81 -2.24 13.00 -2.70
CA ALA A 81 -0.79 13.00 -2.65
C ALA A 81 -0.33 13.02 -1.19
N PHE A 82 0.66 12.20 -0.86
CA PHE A 82 1.20 12.13 0.48
C PHE A 82 2.69 11.79 0.51
N THR A 83 3.34 12.23 1.56
CA THR A 83 4.74 11.97 1.85
C THR A 83 4.86 10.98 3.01
N VAL A 84 5.65 9.92 2.81
CA VAL A 84 6.05 8.97 3.84
C VAL A 84 7.46 9.31 4.31
N LYS A 85 7.63 9.60 5.61
CA LYS A 85 8.93 9.80 6.25
C LYS A 85 9.20 8.66 7.22
N SER A 86 10.29 7.94 7.01
CA SER A 86 10.70 6.88 7.91
C SER A 86 11.42 7.43 9.14
N LYS A 87 10.97 7.02 10.31
CA LYS A 87 11.62 7.23 11.62
C LYS A 87 12.52 6.04 12.02
N GLY A 88 12.70 5.08 11.07
CA GLY A 88 13.51 3.88 11.26
C GLY A 88 12.74 2.69 11.84
N LEU A 89 13.49 1.60 12.05
CA LEU A 89 12.98 0.33 12.55
C LEU A 89 13.09 0.29 14.07
N LYS A 90 11.98 -0.03 14.76
CA LYS A 90 11.91 -0.31 16.20
C LYS A 90 11.04 -1.53 16.43
N GLU A 91 11.47 -2.44 17.29
CA GLU A 91 10.71 -3.66 17.67
C GLU A 91 10.20 -4.43 16.44
N ASN A 92 11.05 -4.53 15.41
CA ASN A 92 10.75 -5.18 14.12
C ASN A 92 9.66 -4.51 13.28
N ASN A 93 9.24 -3.28 13.58
CA ASN A 93 8.33 -2.50 12.76
C ASN A 93 8.96 -1.14 12.40
N TYR A 94 8.63 -0.65 11.22
CA TYR A 94 8.95 0.72 10.83
C TYR A 94 7.97 1.68 11.48
N HIS A 95 8.49 2.76 12.02
CA HIS A 95 7.70 3.91 12.45
C HIS A 95 7.74 4.94 11.33
N LEU A 96 6.57 5.26 10.80
CA LEU A 96 6.42 6.16 9.66
C LEU A 96 5.64 7.40 10.10
N GLN A 97 6.00 8.55 9.56
CA GLN A 97 5.17 9.74 9.58
C GLN A 97 4.60 9.92 8.18
N ILE A 98 3.28 9.95 8.09
CA ILE A 98 2.55 10.27 6.86
C ILE A 98 2.17 11.74 6.90
N ILE A 99 2.38 12.46 5.81
CA ILE A 99 2.00 13.86 5.63
C ILE A 99 1.09 13.92 4.41
N ILE A 100 -0.09 14.47 4.57
CA ILE A 100 -1.01 14.72 3.45
C ILE A 100 -0.53 15.95 2.69
N ASP A 101 -0.04 15.77 1.48
CA ASP A 101 0.47 16.88 0.67
C ASP A 101 -0.68 17.62 -0.04
N SER A 102 -1.62 16.88 -0.62
CA SER A 102 -2.86 17.42 -1.19
C SER A 102 -3.94 16.33 -1.33
N MET A 103 -5.19 16.76 -1.34
CA MET A 103 -6.34 15.90 -1.60
C MET A 103 -7.39 16.68 -2.37
N SER A 104 -8.02 16.04 -3.37
CA SER A 104 -9.17 16.58 -4.06
C SER A 104 -10.21 15.49 -4.33
N MET A 105 -11.46 15.89 -4.40
CA MET A 105 -12.60 15.01 -4.70
C MET A 105 -13.63 15.77 -5.53
N LYS A 106 -14.25 15.08 -6.47
CA LYS A 106 -15.42 15.53 -7.18
C LYS A 106 -16.45 14.42 -7.19
N ILE A 107 -17.69 14.72 -6.84
CA ILE A 107 -18.79 13.78 -6.86
C ILE A 107 -19.87 14.34 -7.79
N ALA A 108 -20.18 13.59 -8.85
CA ALA A 108 -21.27 13.91 -9.77
C ALA A 108 -22.51 13.12 -9.35
N THR A 109 -23.62 13.84 -9.10
CA THR A 109 -24.91 13.26 -8.73
C THR A 109 -25.99 13.74 -9.69
N PRO A 110 -27.17 13.08 -9.75
CA PRO A 110 -28.29 13.56 -10.56
C PRO A 110 -28.78 14.97 -10.17
N GLN A 111 -28.44 15.44 -8.96
CA GLN A 111 -28.81 16.77 -8.46
C GLN A 111 -27.75 17.84 -8.78
N GLY A 112 -26.58 17.45 -9.27
CA GLY A 112 -25.45 18.32 -9.59
C GLY A 112 -24.14 17.84 -9.01
N ASP A 113 -23.07 18.55 -9.36
CA ASP A 113 -21.73 18.23 -8.91
C ASP A 113 -21.47 18.78 -7.49
N LEU A 114 -20.82 17.96 -6.66
CA LEU A 114 -20.31 18.35 -5.36
C LEU A 114 -18.76 18.35 -5.41
N VAL A 115 -18.16 19.44 -5.00
CA VAL A 115 -16.70 19.59 -4.88
C VAL A 115 -16.41 20.09 -3.47
N PRO A 116 -16.07 19.16 -2.54
CA PRO A 116 -15.81 19.53 -1.16
C PRO A 116 -14.49 20.31 -1.03
N ASP A 117 -14.42 21.20 -0.03
CA ASP A 117 -13.17 21.85 0.35
C ASP A 117 -12.35 20.91 1.24
N LEU A 118 -11.32 20.30 0.68
CA LEU A 118 -10.42 19.37 1.35
C LEU A 118 -9.11 20.04 1.82
N SER A 119 -8.97 21.35 1.65
CA SER A 119 -7.79 22.08 2.13
C SER A 119 -7.51 21.94 3.64
N PRO A 120 -8.50 21.69 4.53
CA PRO A 120 -8.22 21.47 5.95
C PRO A 120 -7.37 20.25 6.28
N VAL A 121 -7.28 19.24 5.39
CA VAL A 121 -6.41 18.07 5.60
C VAL A 121 -5.00 18.25 5.06
N GLU A 122 -4.77 19.22 4.18
CA GLU A 122 -3.46 19.48 3.59
C GLU A 122 -2.43 19.90 4.66
N GLY A 123 -1.24 19.34 4.58
CA GLY A 123 -0.16 19.54 5.55
C GLY A 123 -0.38 18.85 6.90
N LYS A 124 -1.53 18.21 7.14
CA LYS A 124 -1.74 17.39 8.33
C LYS A 124 -0.86 16.15 8.26
N SER A 125 -0.49 15.65 9.42
CA SER A 125 0.34 14.45 9.51
C SER A 125 -0.08 13.56 10.67
N PHE A 126 0.20 12.28 10.54
CA PHE A 126 0.00 11.28 11.58
C PHE A 126 1.14 10.25 11.55
N ASP A 127 1.30 9.56 12.66
CA ASP A 127 2.26 8.45 12.75
C ASP A 127 1.53 7.13 12.52
N MET A 128 2.18 6.20 11.81
CA MET A 128 1.72 4.83 11.66
C MET A 128 2.85 3.83 11.91
N THR A 129 2.48 2.63 12.28
CA THR A 129 3.41 1.51 12.47
C THR A 129 3.19 0.50 11.33
N PHE A 130 4.31 0.07 10.73
CA PHE A 130 4.32 -0.71 9.50
C PHE A 130 5.31 -1.87 9.58
N SER A 131 4.88 -3.08 9.24
CA SER A 131 5.76 -4.24 9.29
C SER A 131 6.69 -4.33 8.06
N PRO A 132 7.85 -5.03 8.16
CA PRO A 132 8.70 -5.26 6.99
C PRO A 132 8.04 -6.07 5.87
N ILE A 133 6.94 -6.76 6.13
CA ILE A 133 6.20 -7.54 5.13
C ILE A 133 4.94 -6.85 4.61
N GLY A 134 4.67 -5.59 5.01
CA GLY A 134 3.61 -4.78 4.42
C GLY A 134 2.43 -4.47 5.34
N GLU A 135 2.28 -5.16 6.46
CA GLU A 135 1.12 -4.98 7.33
C GLU A 135 1.11 -3.59 7.99
N GLU A 136 0.08 -2.82 7.78
CA GLU A 136 -0.21 -1.61 8.55
C GLU A 136 -0.72 -2.03 9.94
N LYS A 137 0.13 -1.86 10.96
CA LYS A 137 -0.17 -2.31 12.33
C LYS A 137 -1.03 -1.34 13.11
N ASP A 138 -0.86 -0.05 12.86
CA ASP A 138 -1.59 1.01 13.58
C ASP A 138 -1.69 2.25 12.68
N VAL A 139 -2.91 2.60 12.33
CA VAL A 139 -3.27 3.80 11.57
C VAL A 139 -4.26 4.68 12.34
N SER A 140 -4.55 4.37 13.61
CA SER A 140 -5.59 5.01 14.42
C SER A 140 -5.38 6.52 14.58
N ALA A 141 -4.13 6.99 14.56
CA ALA A 141 -3.84 8.43 14.63
C ALA A 141 -4.42 9.23 13.45
N ALA A 142 -4.68 8.58 12.30
CA ALA A 142 -5.32 9.19 11.14
C ALA A 142 -6.83 9.50 11.36
N GLU A 143 -7.49 8.86 12.33
CA GLU A 143 -8.88 9.13 12.67
C GLU A 143 -9.11 10.57 13.17
N SER A 144 -8.07 11.18 13.74
CA SER A 144 -8.14 12.57 14.20
C SER A 144 -8.10 13.59 13.06
N ILE A 145 -7.72 13.18 11.84
CA ILE A 145 -7.69 14.04 10.66
C ILE A 145 -9.02 13.86 9.93
N GLN A 146 -9.91 14.82 10.12
CA GLN A 146 -11.28 14.77 9.61
C GLN A 146 -11.50 15.81 8.51
N TYR A 147 -12.41 15.49 7.59
CA TYR A 147 -12.86 16.37 6.51
C TYR A 147 -14.36 16.17 6.24
N GLU A 148 -14.99 17.19 5.69
CA GLU A 148 -16.41 17.21 5.37
C GLU A 148 -16.59 17.08 3.86
N VAL A 149 -17.44 16.17 3.42
CA VAL A 149 -17.80 15.99 2.01
C VAL A 149 -19.18 16.55 1.75
N GLU A 150 -20.14 16.22 2.59
CA GLU A 150 -21.51 16.76 2.63
C GLU A 150 -21.72 17.48 3.95
N PRO A 151 -22.62 18.47 4.03
CA PRO A 151 -22.90 19.18 5.27
C PRO A 151 -23.18 18.24 6.44
N GLU A 152 -22.48 18.47 7.55
CA GLU A 152 -22.58 17.69 8.78
C GLU A 152 -22.15 16.21 8.68
N THR A 153 -21.48 15.81 7.58
CA THR A 153 -20.96 14.45 7.41
C THR A 153 -19.44 14.47 7.43
N LEU A 154 -18.87 14.03 8.55
CA LEU A 154 -17.41 14.02 8.79
C LEU A 154 -16.82 12.67 8.46
N TYR A 155 -15.90 12.64 7.53
CA TYR A 155 -15.03 11.51 7.19
C TYR A 155 -13.70 11.64 7.92
N ASN A 156 -12.93 10.54 8.02
CA ASN A 156 -11.58 10.58 8.54
C ASN A 156 -10.57 9.93 7.58
N MET A 157 -9.29 10.19 7.80
CA MET A 157 -8.22 9.72 6.91
C MET A 157 -7.81 8.27 7.13
N ALA A 158 -8.27 7.57 8.18
CA ALA A 158 -7.77 6.24 8.52
C ALA A 158 -8.02 5.21 7.41
N SER A 159 -9.21 5.20 6.80
CA SER A 159 -9.55 4.25 5.73
C SER A 159 -8.65 4.38 4.49
N LYS A 160 -8.10 5.56 4.23
CA LYS A 160 -7.21 5.82 3.09
C LYS A 160 -5.84 5.17 3.24
N PHE A 161 -5.48 4.73 4.45
CA PHE A 161 -4.17 4.14 4.77
C PHE A 161 -4.27 2.72 5.32
N GLN A 162 -5.45 2.10 5.28
CA GLN A 162 -5.65 0.67 5.54
C GLN A 162 -5.47 -0.11 4.23
N ALA A 163 -4.60 -1.12 4.23
CA ALA A 163 -4.29 -1.96 3.07
C ALA A 163 -3.79 -1.17 1.83
N VAL A 164 -3.07 -0.06 2.06
CA VAL A 164 -2.55 0.81 0.99
C VAL A 164 -1.27 0.26 0.35
N PHE A 165 -0.53 -0.57 1.08
CA PHE A 165 0.69 -1.20 0.63
C PHE A 165 0.53 -2.71 0.50
N PRO A 166 1.22 -3.38 -0.47
CA PRO A 166 1.12 -4.83 -0.61
C PRO A 166 1.72 -5.60 0.57
N ASP A 167 1.02 -6.65 0.99
CA ASP A 167 1.49 -7.61 1.99
C ASP A 167 2.26 -8.76 1.33
N PHE A 168 3.42 -9.09 1.88
CA PHE A 168 4.30 -10.13 1.36
C PHE A 168 4.21 -11.45 2.11
N ALA A 169 4.66 -12.52 1.44
CA ALA A 169 4.57 -13.90 1.92
C ALA A 169 5.35 -14.20 3.22
N GLY A 170 6.29 -13.33 3.65
CA GLY A 170 7.17 -13.57 4.80
C GLY A 170 8.15 -14.75 4.61
N ARG A 171 8.25 -15.30 3.39
CA ARG A 171 9.14 -16.39 2.97
C ARG A 171 9.71 -16.11 1.58
N PRO A 172 10.79 -16.80 1.15
CA PRO A 172 11.25 -16.72 -0.22
C PRO A 172 10.17 -17.15 -1.22
N VAL A 173 10.01 -16.37 -2.31
CA VAL A 173 9.04 -16.61 -3.39
C VAL A 173 9.71 -16.54 -4.76
N LYS A 174 9.19 -17.32 -5.72
CA LYS A 174 9.62 -17.38 -7.11
C LYS A 174 8.48 -17.00 -8.04
N ILE A 175 8.78 -16.74 -9.30
CA ILE A 175 7.75 -16.56 -10.33
C ILE A 175 6.84 -17.79 -10.36
N GLY A 176 5.53 -17.53 -10.30
CA GLY A 176 4.46 -18.52 -10.23
C GLY A 176 4.07 -18.93 -8.81
N ASP A 177 4.83 -18.55 -7.77
CA ASP A 177 4.44 -18.80 -6.39
C ASP A 177 3.27 -17.89 -5.99
N THR A 178 2.40 -18.45 -5.15
CA THR A 178 1.25 -17.74 -4.59
C THR A 178 1.32 -17.69 -3.07
N TRP A 179 0.65 -16.69 -2.50
CA TRP A 179 0.41 -16.58 -1.05
C TRP A 179 -0.90 -15.84 -0.80
N THR A 180 -1.54 -16.12 0.32
CA THR A 180 -2.77 -15.44 0.72
C THR A 180 -2.49 -14.44 1.83
N THR A 181 -3.17 -13.30 1.76
CA THR A 181 -3.23 -12.28 2.82
C THR A 181 -4.69 -11.92 3.08
N LYS A 182 -4.94 -11.21 4.18
CA LYS A 182 -6.25 -10.70 4.53
C LYS A 182 -6.14 -9.23 4.87
N ALA A 183 -7.14 -8.47 4.50
CA ALA A 183 -7.24 -7.07 4.90
C ALA A 183 -8.64 -6.78 5.44
N THR A 184 -8.73 -5.85 6.37
CA THR A 184 -9.99 -5.27 6.80
C THR A 184 -9.87 -3.77 6.63
N ILE A 185 -10.81 -3.18 5.88
CA ILE A 185 -10.91 -1.75 5.68
C ILE A 185 -12.18 -1.30 6.40
N THR A 186 -12.05 -0.33 7.29
CA THR A 186 -13.19 0.30 7.97
C THR A 186 -13.31 1.73 7.47
N GLU A 187 -14.37 2.00 6.73
CA GLU A 187 -14.73 3.34 6.29
C GLU A 187 -15.80 3.86 7.28
N GLY A 188 -15.55 5.02 7.86
CA GLY A 188 -16.46 5.57 8.85
C GLY A 188 -16.68 7.07 8.69
N THR A 189 -17.89 7.48 8.99
CA THR A 189 -18.29 8.88 9.20
C THR A 189 -18.93 9.00 10.59
N ASN A 190 -19.30 10.19 10.98
CA ASN A 190 -20.13 10.39 12.18
C ASN A 190 -21.56 9.84 12.05
N LYS A 191 -21.98 9.38 10.85
CA LYS A 191 -23.34 8.88 10.54
C LYS A 191 -23.34 7.46 9.95
N SER A 192 -22.18 6.88 9.67
CA SER A 192 -22.08 5.56 9.03
C SER A 192 -20.79 4.85 9.40
N GLU A 193 -20.84 3.53 9.38
CA GLU A 193 -19.66 2.67 9.41
C GLU A 193 -19.84 1.56 8.37
N THR A 194 -18.82 1.34 7.57
CA THR A 194 -18.74 0.23 6.61
C THR A 194 -17.46 -0.54 6.85
N ARG A 195 -17.57 -1.85 6.96
CA ARG A 195 -16.44 -2.77 7.09
C ARG A 195 -16.36 -3.65 5.86
N ILE A 196 -15.17 -3.70 5.27
CA ILE A 196 -14.86 -4.53 4.11
C ILE A 196 -13.79 -5.53 4.55
N ASN A 197 -14.11 -6.83 4.51
CA ASN A 197 -13.17 -7.90 4.82
C ASN A 197 -12.75 -8.58 3.53
N LEU A 198 -11.45 -8.61 3.26
CA LEU A 198 -10.86 -9.12 2.03
C LEU A 198 -10.02 -10.38 2.27
N ASP A 199 -10.23 -11.38 1.44
CA ASP A 199 -9.33 -12.51 1.20
C ASP A 199 -8.60 -12.24 -0.12
N ILE A 200 -7.25 -12.20 -0.08
CA ILE A 200 -6.42 -11.78 -1.20
C ILE A 200 -5.48 -12.93 -1.59
N LEU A 201 -5.53 -13.34 -2.85
CA LEU A 201 -4.60 -14.29 -3.44
C LEU A 201 -3.57 -13.54 -4.28
N ASN A 202 -2.35 -13.51 -3.80
CA ASN A 202 -1.22 -12.87 -4.47
C ASN A 202 -0.46 -13.89 -5.32
N THR A 203 -0.02 -13.49 -6.50
CA THR A 203 0.81 -14.28 -7.44
C THR A 203 2.00 -13.46 -7.89
N LEU A 204 3.23 -13.95 -7.69
CA LEU A 204 4.41 -13.34 -8.28
C LEU A 204 4.48 -13.71 -9.77
N GLU A 205 4.13 -12.78 -10.66
CA GLU A 205 4.02 -13.05 -12.10
C GLU A 205 5.35 -12.88 -12.85
N GLY A 206 6.21 -11.96 -12.43
CA GLY A 206 7.47 -11.70 -13.14
C GLY A 206 8.19 -10.45 -12.69
N PHE A 207 9.06 -9.98 -13.58
CA PHE A 207 9.84 -8.74 -13.39
C PHE A 207 9.48 -7.73 -14.46
N GLU A 208 9.48 -6.46 -14.08
CA GLU A 208 9.25 -5.34 -14.98
C GLU A 208 10.10 -4.14 -14.53
N THR A 209 10.51 -3.30 -15.47
CA THR A 209 11.20 -2.05 -15.13
C THR A 209 10.17 -0.92 -15.10
N VAL A 210 9.99 -0.32 -13.92
CA VAL A 210 9.09 0.82 -13.70
C VAL A 210 9.94 1.99 -13.22
N ASP A 211 9.88 3.12 -13.94
CA ASP A 211 10.64 4.33 -13.64
C ASP A 211 12.16 4.11 -13.40
N GLY A 212 12.75 3.16 -14.15
CA GLY A 212 14.16 2.80 -14.07
C GLY A 212 14.53 1.91 -12.88
N MET A 213 13.56 1.45 -12.09
CA MET A 213 13.72 0.48 -11.02
C MET A 213 13.31 -0.91 -11.50
N GLU A 214 14.07 -1.93 -11.13
CA GLU A 214 13.71 -3.32 -11.39
C GLU A 214 12.70 -3.79 -10.34
N CYS A 215 11.46 -3.98 -10.76
CA CYS A 215 10.36 -4.35 -9.90
C CYS A 215 9.94 -5.81 -10.11
N VAL A 216 9.45 -6.45 -9.05
CA VAL A 216 8.57 -7.61 -9.18
C VAL A 216 7.17 -7.11 -9.51
N ARG A 217 6.50 -7.83 -10.40
CA ARG A 217 5.08 -7.65 -10.71
C ARG A 217 4.28 -8.71 -9.98
N ILE A 218 3.36 -8.28 -9.13
CA ILE A 218 2.50 -9.14 -8.33
C ILE A 218 1.06 -8.86 -8.75
N LYS A 219 0.33 -9.92 -9.10
CA LYS A 219 -1.12 -9.87 -9.28
C LYS A 219 -1.78 -10.30 -7.98
N ALA A 220 -2.67 -9.47 -7.44
CA ALA A 220 -3.48 -9.76 -6.27
C ALA A 220 -4.95 -9.84 -6.70
N GLU A 221 -5.57 -11.01 -6.58
CA GLU A 221 -7.00 -11.22 -6.82
C GLU A 221 -7.68 -11.23 -5.45
N PHE A 222 -8.63 -10.33 -5.25
CA PHE A 222 -9.34 -10.23 -3.99
C PHE A 222 -10.83 -10.51 -4.14
N THR A 223 -11.39 -11.13 -3.10
CA THR A 223 -12.82 -11.28 -2.86
C THR A 223 -13.10 -10.96 -1.40
N GLY A 224 -14.31 -10.54 -1.08
CA GLY A 224 -14.62 -10.21 0.30
C GLY A 224 -16.08 -9.88 0.53
N THR A 225 -16.38 -9.52 1.78
CA THR A 225 -17.71 -9.09 2.24
C THR A 225 -17.71 -7.62 2.58
N VAL A 226 -18.84 -6.99 2.37
CA VAL A 226 -19.13 -5.61 2.77
C VAL A 226 -20.27 -5.66 3.79
N GLU A 227 -20.07 -5.07 4.94
CA GLU A 227 -21.07 -4.92 6.00
C GLU A 227 -21.08 -3.46 6.45
N GLY A 228 -22.27 -2.86 6.61
CA GLY A 228 -22.31 -1.46 7.02
C GLY A 228 -23.63 -1.07 7.65
N THR A 229 -23.58 0.03 8.40
CA THR A 229 -24.74 0.71 8.95
C THR A 229 -24.64 2.21 8.66
N SER A 230 -25.75 2.84 8.38
CA SER A 230 -25.80 4.30 8.22
C SER A 230 -27.14 4.85 8.70
N GLU A 231 -27.13 6.09 9.15
CA GLU A 231 -28.33 6.86 9.55
C GLU A 231 -28.39 8.13 8.68
N PRO A 232 -28.93 8.02 7.44
CA PRO A 232 -28.98 9.15 6.51
C PRO A 232 -29.91 10.26 7.02
N GLU A 233 -30.97 9.91 7.76
CA GLU A 233 -31.87 10.84 8.43
C GLU A 233 -32.14 10.35 9.87
N PRO A 234 -32.36 11.23 10.83
CA PRO A 234 -32.65 10.84 12.21
C PRO A 234 -33.77 9.78 12.32
N GLY A 235 -33.41 8.62 12.87
CA GLY A 235 -34.34 7.49 13.06
C GLY A 235 -34.54 6.59 11.83
N VAL A 236 -33.83 6.83 10.72
CA VAL A 236 -33.81 5.95 9.54
C VAL A 236 -32.48 5.22 9.47
N GLU A 237 -32.46 4.01 9.99
CA GLU A 237 -31.25 3.15 9.91
C GLU A 237 -31.27 2.33 8.61
N LEU A 238 -30.17 2.32 7.91
CA LEU A 238 -29.89 1.43 6.79
C LEU A 238 -28.80 0.42 7.19
N VAL A 239 -29.07 -0.85 6.95
CA VAL A 239 -28.09 -1.93 7.07
C VAL A 239 -27.68 -2.35 5.66
N SER A 240 -26.38 -2.40 5.40
CA SER A 240 -25.81 -2.77 4.11
C SER A 240 -25.03 -4.05 4.22
N GLU A 241 -25.28 -5.00 3.31
CA GLU A 241 -24.54 -6.25 3.18
C GLU A 241 -24.23 -6.48 1.71
N GLY A 242 -23.05 -7.07 1.42
CA GLY A 242 -22.66 -7.30 0.04
C GLY A 242 -21.37 -8.06 -0.13
N GLU A 243 -21.01 -8.24 -1.39
CA GLU A 243 -19.77 -8.89 -1.81
C GLU A 243 -18.94 -7.93 -2.65
N VAL A 244 -17.62 -8.02 -2.52
CA VAL A 244 -16.65 -7.25 -3.30
C VAL A 244 -15.65 -8.20 -3.94
N LYS A 245 -15.20 -7.86 -5.14
CA LYS A 245 -14.14 -8.58 -5.85
C LYS A 245 -13.37 -7.65 -6.78
N GLY A 246 -12.13 -8.01 -7.06
CA GLY A 246 -11.30 -7.24 -7.98
C GLY A 246 -9.91 -7.79 -8.14
N THR A 247 -9.07 -6.96 -8.75
CA THR A 247 -7.68 -7.29 -9.03
C THR A 247 -6.80 -6.05 -8.87
N ASP A 248 -5.69 -6.23 -8.18
CA ASP A 248 -4.61 -5.26 -8.09
C ASP A 248 -3.38 -5.79 -8.81
N ILE A 249 -2.66 -4.90 -9.48
CA ILE A 249 -1.33 -5.15 -10.01
C ILE A 249 -0.34 -4.29 -9.25
N TRP A 250 0.57 -4.93 -8.52
CA TRP A 250 1.57 -4.27 -7.70
C TRP A 250 2.94 -4.32 -8.34
N TYR A 251 3.67 -3.23 -8.25
CA TYR A 251 5.06 -3.13 -8.66
C TYR A 251 5.92 -2.76 -7.46
N PHE A 252 6.81 -3.65 -7.08
CA PHE A 252 7.67 -3.48 -5.94
C PHE A 252 9.14 -3.58 -6.33
N ALA A 253 9.91 -2.54 -6.09
CA ALA A 253 11.34 -2.50 -6.32
C ALA A 253 12.06 -3.32 -5.24
N TYR A 254 12.22 -4.62 -5.51
CA TYR A 254 12.64 -5.60 -4.51
C TYR A 254 14.09 -5.42 -4.05
N LYS A 255 14.95 -4.79 -4.85
CA LYS A 255 16.33 -4.47 -4.47
C LYS A 255 16.38 -3.28 -3.52
N GLU A 256 15.58 -2.29 -3.74
CA GLU A 256 15.43 -1.09 -2.93
C GLU A 256 14.56 -1.32 -1.70
N GLY A 257 13.61 -2.25 -1.79
CA GLY A 257 12.64 -2.56 -0.75
C GLY A 257 11.55 -1.51 -0.63
N ILE A 258 11.11 -0.94 -1.77
CA ILE A 258 10.07 0.10 -1.81
C ILE A 258 8.95 -0.25 -2.79
N PHE A 259 7.74 0.14 -2.41
CA PHE A 259 6.58 0.10 -3.28
C PHE A 259 6.69 1.20 -4.34
N VAL A 260 6.35 0.88 -5.59
CA VAL A 260 6.52 1.80 -6.73
C VAL A 260 5.19 2.19 -7.35
N LYS A 261 4.30 1.20 -7.56
CA LYS A 261 3.05 1.44 -8.27
C LYS A 261 2.01 0.37 -7.97
N THR A 262 0.75 0.77 -7.92
CA THR A 262 -0.40 -0.15 -8.06
C THR A 262 -1.38 0.35 -9.09
N VAL A 263 -2.11 -0.60 -9.69
CA VAL A 263 -3.33 -0.36 -10.47
C VAL A 263 -4.38 -1.32 -9.94
N SER A 264 -5.51 -0.80 -9.51
CA SER A 264 -6.62 -1.55 -8.92
C SER A 264 -7.90 -1.40 -9.73
N ASN A 265 -8.68 -2.48 -9.83
CA ASN A 265 -10.01 -2.46 -10.40
C ASN A 265 -10.90 -3.45 -9.64
N GLY A 266 -12.12 -3.07 -9.36
CA GLY A 266 -13.04 -3.95 -8.66
C GLY A 266 -14.50 -3.57 -8.80
N THR A 267 -15.34 -4.46 -8.30
CA THR A 267 -16.79 -4.27 -8.23
C THR A 267 -17.32 -4.74 -6.88
N ALA A 268 -18.39 -4.10 -6.40
CA ALA A 268 -19.14 -4.58 -5.24
C ALA A 268 -20.62 -4.59 -5.57
N ASP A 269 -21.28 -5.68 -5.20
CA ASP A 269 -22.74 -5.84 -5.25
C ASP A 269 -23.25 -5.78 -3.80
N ILE A 270 -24.05 -4.77 -3.48
CA ILE A 270 -24.45 -4.43 -2.11
C ILE A 270 -25.98 -4.30 -2.07
N ILE A 271 -26.60 -4.73 -0.98
CA ILE A 271 -28.00 -4.49 -0.69
C ILE A 271 -28.10 -3.66 0.59
N ALA A 272 -28.65 -2.46 0.50
CA ALA A 272 -29.01 -1.66 1.68
C ALA A 272 -30.48 -1.85 2.01
N THR A 273 -30.78 -2.16 3.28
CA THR A 273 -32.13 -2.41 3.77
C THR A 273 -32.49 -1.39 4.84
N ALA A 274 -33.61 -0.67 4.63
CA ALA A 274 -34.15 0.27 5.63
C ALA A 274 -34.88 -0.48 6.73
N SER A 275 -34.49 -0.24 7.98
CA SER A 275 -35.07 -0.90 9.16
C SER A 275 -36.57 -0.61 9.36
N ILE A 276 -37.04 0.57 8.98
CA ILE A 276 -38.45 1.02 9.29
C ILE A 276 -39.46 0.47 8.27
N GLN A 277 -39.09 0.22 7.03
CA GLN A 277 -40.01 -0.16 5.95
C GLN A 277 -39.70 -1.46 5.27
N GLY A 278 -38.54 -2.08 5.60
CA GLY A 278 -38.05 -3.29 4.92
C GLY A 278 -37.78 -3.07 3.42
N ILE A 279 -37.56 -1.81 3.01
CA ILE A 279 -37.21 -1.47 1.64
C ILE A 279 -35.76 -1.88 1.42
N SER A 280 -35.53 -2.73 0.41
CA SER A 280 -34.18 -3.13 -0.01
C SER A 280 -33.78 -2.39 -1.28
N ILE A 281 -32.62 -1.81 -1.28
CA ILE A 281 -32.05 -1.02 -2.37
C ILE A 281 -30.81 -1.77 -2.87
N PRO A 282 -30.89 -2.44 -4.02
CA PRO A 282 -29.70 -3.04 -4.64
C PRO A 282 -28.81 -1.93 -5.18
N MET A 283 -27.51 -2.07 -4.91
CA MET A 283 -26.47 -1.14 -5.33
C MET A 283 -25.35 -1.89 -6.00
N LYS A 284 -24.84 -1.35 -7.10
CA LYS A 284 -23.65 -1.84 -7.78
C LYS A 284 -22.60 -0.75 -7.77
N ARG A 285 -21.43 -1.04 -7.20
CA ARG A 285 -20.26 -0.16 -7.18
C ARG A 285 -19.20 -0.72 -8.12
N GLU A 286 -18.67 0.12 -9.00
CA GLU A 286 -17.48 -0.16 -9.79
C GLU A 286 -16.41 0.84 -9.37
N PHE A 287 -15.16 0.40 -9.22
CA PHE A 287 -14.08 1.29 -8.81
C PHE A 287 -12.77 0.93 -9.49
N ASN A 288 -11.95 1.94 -9.67
CA ASN A 288 -10.59 1.82 -10.15
C ASN A 288 -9.68 2.79 -9.39
N SER A 289 -8.41 2.45 -9.29
CA SER A 289 -7.43 3.37 -8.76
C SER A 289 -6.02 3.08 -9.29
N GLU A 290 -5.19 4.09 -9.23
CA GLU A 290 -3.76 3.99 -9.49
C GLU A 290 -3.02 4.76 -8.40
N MET A 291 -1.91 4.22 -7.90
CA MET A 291 -1.00 4.94 -7.02
C MET A 291 0.43 4.73 -7.50
N VAL A 292 1.22 5.81 -7.51
CA VAL A 292 2.59 5.81 -8.01
C VAL A 292 3.52 6.52 -7.04
N LEU A 293 4.77 6.03 -6.95
CA LEU A 293 5.87 6.72 -6.32
C LEU A 293 6.30 7.89 -7.22
N VAL A 294 6.34 9.10 -6.67
CA VAL A 294 6.77 10.32 -7.36
C VAL A 294 8.25 10.56 -7.06
N LYS A 295 9.04 10.86 -8.08
CA LYS A 295 10.47 11.16 -7.96
C LYS A 295 10.74 12.65 -7.73
#